data_ba269a70a88ac09db335aea32bc01be9
#
_entry.id   ba269a70a88ac09db335aea32bc01be9
#
_cell.length_a   1.000
_cell.length_b   1.000
_cell.length_c   1.000
_cell.angle_alpha   90.00
_cell.angle_beta   90.00
_cell.angle_gamma   90.00
#
_symmetry.space_group_name_H-M   'P 1'
#
loop_
_entity.id
_entity.type
_entity.pdbx_description
1 polymer ?
#
loop_
_entity_poly.entity_id
_entity_poly.type
_entity_poly.pdbx_seq_one_letter_code
_entity_poly.pdbx_strand_id
1 'polypeptide(L)'
;PYIELPKKLTVRQNLEVYGRLYDVNKHKAKIEYLCEKLRLYEFIDKLTGELSSGQKNRVSLAKSIINNPKVLLLDEPTASLDPETGDFVRSFLEEYQQENKTSILLASHNMAEVERLCSSVLMMNKGSIIDEGRPEELIKKHGRKNMEEVFLKLTREKV
;
A
#
# COMPACT_ATOMS: atom_id res chain seq x y z
N PRO A 1 7.77 -0.92 -8.56
CA PRO A 1 7.20 0.39 -8.47
C PRO A 1 6.33 0.75 -9.65
N TYR A 2 6.76 1.24 -10.75
CA TYR A 2 5.87 1.81 -11.78
C TYR A 2 5.44 0.79 -12.84
N ILE A 3 4.65 -0.23 -12.48
CA ILE A 3 3.89 -0.93 -13.51
C ILE A 3 2.80 0.05 -13.96
N GLU A 4 3.11 0.85 -14.96
CA GLU A 4 2.16 1.81 -15.51
C GLU A 4 0.90 1.06 -15.98
N LEU A 5 -0.25 1.52 -15.50
CA LEU A 5 -1.53 1.10 -16.04
C LEU A 5 -1.59 1.54 -17.51
N PRO A 6 -2.12 0.72 -18.43
CA PRO A 6 -2.32 1.10 -19.83
C PRO A 6 -3.08 2.41 -19.95
N LYS A 7 -2.38 3.49 -20.31
CA LYS A 7 -2.89 4.89 -20.28
C LYS A 7 -4.11 5.14 -21.15
N LYS A 8 -4.27 4.35 -22.22
CA LYS A 8 -5.36 4.46 -23.21
C LYS A 8 -6.61 3.65 -22.84
N LEU A 9 -6.59 2.93 -21.73
CA LEU A 9 -7.74 2.22 -21.20
C LEU A 9 -8.36 2.99 -20.05
N THR A 10 -9.69 2.87 -19.89
CA THR A 10 -10.36 3.39 -18.71
C THR A 10 -9.98 2.57 -17.47
N VAL A 11 -10.27 3.08 -16.28
CA VAL A 11 -10.08 2.33 -15.02
C VAL A 11 -10.84 1.00 -15.08
N ARG A 12 -12.10 1.03 -15.49
CA ARG A 12 -12.94 -0.16 -15.67
C ARG A 12 -12.28 -1.19 -16.60
N GLN A 13 -11.86 -0.75 -17.76
CA GLN A 13 -11.21 -1.62 -18.75
C GLN A 13 -9.90 -2.23 -18.20
N ASN A 14 -9.10 -1.43 -17.49
CA ASN A 14 -7.89 -1.94 -16.84
C ASN A 14 -8.22 -3.05 -15.84
N LEU A 15 -9.17 -2.83 -14.93
CA LEU A 15 -9.55 -3.82 -13.93
C LEU A 15 -10.16 -5.07 -14.58
N GLU A 16 -10.96 -4.93 -15.65
CA GLU A 16 -11.49 -6.08 -16.38
C GLU A 16 -10.39 -6.92 -17.04
N VAL A 17 -9.40 -6.27 -17.67
CA VAL A 17 -8.25 -6.97 -18.26
C VAL A 17 -7.51 -7.79 -17.22
N TYR A 18 -7.20 -7.19 -16.06
CA TYR A 18 -6.50 -7.90 -14.98
C TYR A 18 -7.36 -8.96 -14.31
N GLY A 19 -8.67 -8.70 -14.15
CA GLY A 19 -9.60 -9.69 -13.63
C GLY A 19 -9.64 -10.96 -14.50
N ARG A 20 -9.61 -10.80 -15.83
CA ARG A 20 -9.54 -11.91 -16.77
C ARG A 20 -8.15 -12.55 -16.83
N LEU A 21 -7.08 -11.74 -16.84
CA LEU A 21 -5.69 -12.23 -16.90
C LEU A 21 -5.35 -13.13 -15.70
N TYR A 22 -5.88 -12.81 -14.54
CA TYR A 22 -5.69 -13.60 -13.32
C TYR A 22 -6.78 -14.66 -13.09
N ASP A 23 -7.64 -14.90 -14.08
CA ASP A 23 -8.74 -15.87 -14.00
C ASP A 23 -9.61 -15.71 -12.73
N VAL A 24 -9.92 -14.46 -12.41
CA VAL A 24 -10.71 -14.15 -11.22
C VAL A 24 -12.16 -14.56 -11.45
N ASN A 25 -12.59 -15.58 -10.71
CA ASN A 25 -13.99 -15.99 -10.75
C ASN A 25 -14.91 -14.81 -10.35
N LYS A 26 -15.97 -14.58 -11.13
CA LYS A 26 -16.88 -13.43 -10.93
C LYS A 26 -16.17 -12.08 -10.87
N HIS A 27 -15.16 -11.88 -11.74
CA HIS A 27 -14.33 -10.67 -11.76
C HIS A 27 -15.16 -9.36 -11.77
N LYS A 28 -16.33 -9.33 -12.40
CA LYS A 28 -17.21 -8.15 -12.37
C LYS A 28 -17.66 -7.78 -10.95
N ALA A 29 -18.12 -8.77 -10.18
CA ALA A 29 -18.52 -8.54 -8.80
C ALA A 29 -17.32 -8.10 -7.93
N LYS A 30 -16.13 -8.66 -8.20
CA LYS A 30 -14.91 -8.23 -7.52
C LYS A 30 -14.54 -6.79 -7.86
N ILE A 31 -14.69 -6.37 -9.12
CA ILE A 31 -14.45 -4.99 -9.54
C ILE A 31 -15.42 -4.03 -8.84
N GLU A 32 -16.72 -4.36 -8.79
CA GLU A 32 -17.71 -3.55 -8.07
C GLU A 32 -17.35 -3.39 -6.58
N TYR A 33 -16.99 -4.48 -5.92
CA TYR A 33 -16.50 -4.44 -4.53
C TYR A 33 -15.29 -3.50 -4.37
N LEU A 34 -14.30 -3.60 -5.27
CA LEU A 34 -13.10 -2.76 -5.22
C LEU A 34 -13.42 -1.29 -5.53
N CYS A 35 -14.37 -1.05 -6.44
CA CYS A 35 -14.83 0.30 -6.74
C CYS A 35 -15.48 0.98 -5.53
N GLU A 36 -16.28 0.24 -4.78
CA GLU A 36 -16.88 0.71 -3.54
C GLU A 36 -15.80 0.96 -2.47
N LYS A 37 -15.00 -0.06 -2.17
CA LYS A 37 -13.99 -0.04 -1.11
C LYS A 37 -12.87 0.98 -1.34
N LEU A 38 -12.51 1.29 -2.58
CA LEU A 38 -11.43 2.23 -2.94
C LEU A 38 -11.95 3.54 -3.57
N ARG A 39 -13.28 3.79 -3.51
CA ARG A 39 -13.92 5.00 -4.04
C ARG A 39 -13.53 5.30 -5.49
N LEU A 40 -13.57 4.27 -6.36
CA LEU A 40 -13.17 4.41 -7.76
C LEU A 40 -14.30 4.90 -8.67
N TYR A 41 -15.56 4.84 -8.24
CA TYR A 41 -16.72 5.19 -9.07
C TYR A 41 -16.66 6.59 -9.67
N GLU A 42 -16.07 7.55 -8.95
CA GLU A 42 -15.96 8.95 -9.41
C GLU A 42 -15.17 9.11 -10.71
N PHE A 43 -14.30 8.13 -11.01
CA PHE A 43 -13.40 8.17 -12.18
C PHE A 43 -13.27 6.84 -12.89
N ILE A 44 -14.19 5.90 -12.66
CA ILE A 44 -14.11 4.52 -13.20
C ILE A 44 -14.09 4.48 -14.73
N ASP A 45 -14.71 5.43 -15.37
CA ASP A 45 -14.80 5.54 -16.84
C ASP A 45 -13.80 6.56 -17.43
N LYS A 46 -12.93 7.17 -16.60
CA LYS A 46 -11.81 8.01 -17.07
C LYS A 46 -10.65 7.16 -17.58
N LEU A 47 -9.93 7.68 -18.56
CA LEU A 47 -8.66 7.07 -19.00
C LEU A 47 -7.63 7.12 -17.88
N THR A 48 -6.89 6.04 -17.66
CA THR A 48 -5.90 5.98 -16.58
C THR A 48 -4.76 6.98 -16.80
N GLY A 49 -4.52 7.41 -18.05
CA GLY A 49 -3.57 8.48 -18.36
C GLY A 49 -3.95 9.84 -17.77
N GLU A 50 -5.25 10.10 -17.55
CA GLU A 50 -5.81 11.39 -17.10
C GLU A 50 -5.96 11.48 -15.57
N LEU A 51 -5.66 10.40 -14.86
CA LEU A 51 -5.82 10.33 -13.41
C LEU A 51 -4.73 11.11 -12.67
N SER A 52 -5.10 11.70 -11.54
CA SER A 52 -4.13 12.23 -10.58
C SER A 52 -3.27 11.11 -9.98
N SER A 53 -2.15 11.46 -9.34
CA SER A 53 -1.28 10.49 -8.66
C SER A 53 -2.04 9.66 -7.61
N GLY A 54 -2.87 10.30 -6.79
CA GLY A 54 -3.68 9.62 -5.78
C GLY A 54 -4.74 8.70 -6.39
N GLN A 55 -5.39 9.10 -7.50
CA GLN A 55 -6.32 8.24 -8.22
C GLN A 55 -5.60 7.03 -8.83
N LYS A 56 -4.43 7.23 -9.46
CA LYS A 56 -3.60 6.14 -9.99
C LYS A 56 -3.18 5.17 -8.90
N ASN A 57 -2.80 5.68 -7.73
CA ASN A 57 -2.42 4.84 -6.60
C ASN A 57 -3.59 3.93 -6.17
N ARG A 58 -4.80 4.47 -5.99
CA ARG A 58 -5.99 3.68 -5.65
C ARG A 58 -6.32 2.62 -6.71
N VAL A 59 -6.20 2.93 -8.00
CA VAL A 59 -6.40 1.94 -9.08
C VAL A 59 -5.31 0.86 -9.08
N SER A 60 -4.06 1.24 -8.85
CA SER A 60 -2.94 0.29 -8.74
C SER A 60 -3.12 -0.65 -7.56
N LEU A 61 -3.60 -0.14 -6.43
CA LEU A 61 -3.95 -0.95 -5.26
C LEU A 61 -5.10 -1.92 -5.59
N ALA A 62 -6.19 -1.44 -6.22
CA ALA A 62 -7.29 -2.30 -6.66
C ALA A 62 -6.80 -3.44 -7.56
N LYS A 63 -5.94 -3.11 -8.54
CA LYS A 63 -5.32 -4.10 -9.42
C LYS A 63 -4.50 -5.14 -8.64
N SER A 64 -3.70 -4.71 -7.64
CA SER A 64 -2.81 -5.60 -6.89
C SER A 64 -3.55 -6.62 -6.02
N ILE A 65 -4.80 -6.34 -5.67
CA ILE A 65 -5.63 -7.19 -4.79
C ILE A 65 -6.82 -7.85 -5.49
N ILE A 66 -6.95 -7.67 -6.80
CA ILE A 66 -8.10 -8.17 -7.56
C ILE A 66 -8.23 -9.70 -7.51
N ASN A 67 -7.11 -10.40 -7.43
CA ASN A 67 -7.02 -11.87 -7.36
C ASN A 67 -6.87 -12.42 -5.94
N ASN A 68 -7.10 -11.61 -4.90
CA ASN A 68 -6.93 -11.97 -3.49
C ASN A 68 -5.57 -12.63 -3.20
N PRO A 69 -4.45 -11.93 -3.41
CA PRO A 69 -3.12 -12.50 -3.22
C PRO A 69 -2.88 -12.91 -1.77
N LYS A 70 -2.15 -14.01 -1.56
CA LYS A 70 -1.69 -14.42 -0.22
C LYS A 70 -0.57 -13.53 0.32
N VAL A 71 0.20 -12.95 -0.58
CA VAL A 71 1.30 -12.01 -0.27
C VAL A 71 1.13 -10.77 -1.14
N LEU A 72 1.14 -9.61 -0.51
CA LEU A 72 1.03 -8.31 -1.16
C LEU A 72 2.32 -7.51 -0.90
N LEU A 73 2.96 -7.07 -1.97
CA LEU A 73 4.17 -6.24 -1.90
C LEU A 73 3.79 -4.79 -2.21
N LEU A 74 4.00 -3.91 -1.25
CA LEU A 74 3.67 -2.49 -1.35
C LEU A 74 4.94 -1.65 -1.18
N ASP A 75 5.19 -0.78 -2.14
CA ASP A 75 6.28 0.18 -2.13
C ASP A 75 5.68 1.59 -2.11
N GLU A 76 5.85 2.27 -0.96
CA GLU A 76 5.34 3.61 -0.71
C GLU A 76 3.84 3.80 -1.05
N PRO A 77 2.92 2.96 -0.54
CA PRO A 77 1.53 2.91 -0.99
C PRO A 77 0.74 4.19 -0.70
N THR A 78 1.17 5.01 0.25
CA THR A 78 0.51 6.29 0.58
C THR A 78 1.36 7.51 0.19
N ALA A 79 2.52 7.32 -0.44
CA ALA A 79 3.31 8.44 -0.92
C ALA A 79 2.52 9.28 -1.94
N SER A 80 2.67 10.58 -1.87
CA SER A 80 1.97 11.53 -2.75
C SER A 80 0.44 11.55 -2.62
N LEU A 81 -0.11 11.00 -1.54
CA LEU A 81 -1.51 11.14 -1.17
C LEU A 81 -1.67 12.32 -0.20
N ASP A 82 -2.80 13.02 -0.31
CA ASP A 82 -3.20 13.94 0.74
C ASP A 82 -3.50 13.18 2.05
N PRO A 83 -3.46 13.84 3.22
CA PRO A 83 -3.62 13.18 4.52
C PRO A 83 -4.91 12.35 4.64
N GLU A 84 -6.04 12.83 4.09
CA GLU A 84 -7.33 12.15 4.16
C GLU A 84 -7.31 10.87 3.31
N THR A 85 -6.85 10.98 2.05
CA THR A 85 -6.73 9.82 1.16
C THR A 85 -5.72 8.81 1.69
N GLY A 86 -4.61 9.28 2.26
CA GLY A 86 -3.60 8.42 2.88
C GLY A 86 -4.16 7.65 4.08
N ASP A 87 -4.92 8.31 4.96
CA ASP A 87 -5.58 7.65 6.09
C ASP A 87 -6.61 6.61 5.63
N PHE A 88 -7.41 6.97 4.64
CA PHE A 88 -8.37 6.07 4.02
C PHE A 88 -7.70 4.80 3.44
N VAL A 89 -6.58 4.94 2.73
CA VAL A 89 -5.85 3.79 2.17
C VAL A 89 -5.26 2.91 3.27
N ARG A 90 -4.72 3.50 4.34
CA ARG A 90 -4.21 2.73 5.50
C ARG A 90 -5.33 1.94 6.16
N SER A 91 -6.48 2.56 6.44
CA SER A 91 -7.64 1.87 7.02
C SER A 91 -8.10 0.71 6.15
N PHE A 92 -8.16 0.93 4.83
CA PHE A 92 -8.50 -0.14 3.89
C PHE A 92 -7.50 -1.30 3.93
N LEU A 93 -6.19 -1.03 4.01
CA LEU A 93 -5.15 -2.08 4.09
C LEU A 93 -5.25 -2.89 5.39
N GLU A 94 -5.56 -2.25 6.52
CA GLU A 94 -5.81 -2.93 7.80
C GLU A 94 -7.02 -3.89 7.69
N GLU A 95 -8.15 -3.39 7.21
CA GLU A 95 -9.35 -4.21 6.99
C GLU A 95 -9.06 -5.37 6.05
N TYR A 96 -8.43 -5.09 4.92
CA TYR A 96 -8.12 -6.10 3.91
C TYR A 96 -7.21 -7.22 4.43
N GLN A 97 -6.18 -6.86 5.21
CA GLN A 97 -5.28 -7.82 5.84
C GLN A 97 -6.02 -8.75 6.80
N GLN A 98 -6.89 -8.18 7.65
CA GLN A 98 -7.67 -8.94 8.64
C GLN A 98 -8.67 -9.89 7.98
N GLU A 99 -9.42 -9.39 7.00
CA GLU A 99 -10.46 -10.15 6.30
C GLU A 99 -9.88 -11.29 5.45
N ASN A 100 -8.77 -11.05 4.75
CA ASN A 100 -8.22 -11.98 3.76
C ASN A 100 -7.02 -12.78 4.27
N LYS A 101 -6.51 -12.50 5.48
CA LYS A 101 -5.29 -13.09 6.06
C LYS A 101 -4.09 -12.97 5.10
N THR A 102 -4.03 -11.87 4.36
CA THR A 102 -2.96 -11.57 3.41
C THR A 102 -1.72 -11.12 4.17
N SER A 103 -0.55 -11.68 3.87
CA SER A 103 0.72 -11.16 4.36
C SER A 103 1.11 -9.94 3.54
N ILE A 104 1.35 -8.80 4.20
CA ILE A 104 1.76 -7.56 3.54
C ILE A 104 3.23 -7.30 3.84
N LEU A 105 4.05 -7.18 2.80
CA LEU A 105 5.39 -6.63 2.89
C LEU A 105 5.35 -5.18 2.39
N LEU A 106 5.58 -4.26 3.33
CA LEU A 106 5.52 -2.83 3.11
C LEU A 106 6.92 -2.22 3.12
N ALA A 107 7.30 -1.53 2.07
CA ALA A 107 8.43 -0.61 2.08
C ALA A 107 7.88 0.82 2.21
N SER A 108 8.29 1.54 3.25
CA SER A 108 7.85 2.92 3.49
C SER A 108 8.89 3.71 4.28
N HIS A 109 9.00 4.99 3.99
CA HIS A 109 9.74 5.96 4.81
C HIS A 109 8.81 6.75 5.75
N ASN A 110 7.51 6.54 5.67
CA ASN A 110 6.52 7.13 6.57
C ASN A 110 6.42 6.29 7.85
N MET A 111 7.09 6.71 8.91
CA MET A 111 7.14 5.95 10.16
C MET A 111 5.78 5.82 10.85
N ALA A 112 4.88 6.78 10.70
CA ALA A 112 3.51 6.65 11.22
C ALA A 112 2.72 5.55 10.50
N GLU A 113 2.95 5.36 9.20
CA GLU A 113 2.39 4.24 8.44
C GLU A 113 2.96 2.89 8.93
N VAL A 114 4.28 2.85 9.15
CA VAL A 114 4.97 1.67 9.66
C VAL A 114 4.45 1.27 11.04
N GLU A 115 4.31 2.22 11.97
CA GLU A 115 3.75 1.97 13.31
C GLU A 115 2.33 1.40 13.25
N ARG A 116 1.53 1.91 12.31
CA ARG A 116 0.12 1.54 12.21
C ARG A 116 -0.10 0.19 11.55
N LEU A 117 0.62 -0.11 10.46
CA LEU A 117 0.35 -1.26 9.58
C LEU A 117 1.25 -2.46 9.84
N CYS A 118 2.43 -2.28 10.45
CA CYS A 118 3.43 -3.32 10.53
C CYS A 118 3.47 -3.98 11.92
N SER A 119 3.33 -5.30 11.94
CA SER A 119 3.55 -6.11 13.15
C SER A 119 5.03 -6.37 13.43
N SER A 120 5.89 -6.23 12.42
CA SER A 120 7.35 -6.37 12.53
C SER A 120 8.02 -5.45 11.51
N VAL A 121 9.17 -4.90 11.87
CA VAL A 121 9.92 -3.93 11.07
C VAL A 121 11.36 -4.40 10.92
N LEU A 122 11.86 -4.30 9.70
CA LEU A 122 13.28 -4.42 9.38
C LEU A 122 13.82 -3.03 9.04
N MET A 123 14.65 -2.46 9.89
CA MET A 123 15.26 -1.16 9.64
C MET A 123 16.53 -1.32 8.80
N MET A 124 16.58 -0.66 7.67
CA MET A 124 17.69 -0.78 6.72
C MET A 124 18.45 0.53 6.57
N ASN A 125 19.76 0.45 6.49
CA ASN A 125 20.64 1.57 6.12
C ASN A 125 21.80 1.08 5.26
N LYS A 126 22.08 1.79 4.16
CA LYS A 126 23.18 1.45 3.22
C LYS A 126 23.20 -0.03 2.81
N GLY A 127 22.03 -0.60 2.56
CA GLY A 127 21.87 -2.00 2.12
C GLY A 127 22.01 -3.06 3.22
N SER A 128 22.15 -2.66 4.48
CA SER A 128 22.26 -3.59 5.62
C SER A 128 21.10 -3.40 6.59
N ILE A 129 20.65 -4.51 7.18
CA ILE A 129 19.69 -4.46 8.28
C ILE A 129 20.44 -3.96 9.52
N ILE A 130 19.97 -2.88 10.11
CA ILE A 130 20.59 -2.23 11.27
C ILE A 130 19.87 -2.54 12.58
N ASP A 131 18.58 -2.84 12.50
CA ASP A 131 17.77 -3.34 13.62
C ASP A 131 16.49 -4.01 13.10
N GLU A 132 15.86 -4.85 13.95
CA GLU A 132 14.61 -5.52 13.66
C GLU A 132 13.78 -5.72 14.93
N GLY A 133 12.46 -5.76 14.79
CA GLY A 133 11.54 -6.01 15.90
C GLY A 133 10.16 -5.41 15.67
N ARG A 134 9.31 -5.52 16.67
CA ARG A 134 8.01 -4.84 16.66
C ARG A 134 8.22 -3.33 16.85
N PRO A 135 7.38 -2.45 16.26
CA PRO A 135 7.52 -1.01 16.47
C PRO A 135 7.64 -0.61 17.94
N GLU A 136 6.77 -1.13 18.79
CA GLU A 136 6.76 -0.85 20.23
C GLU A 136 8.05 -1.29 20.95
N GLU A 137 8.60 -2.44 20.57
CA GLU A 137 9.84 -2.98 21.11
C GLU A 137 11.04 -2.12 20.70
N LEU A 138 11.08 -1.68 19.43
CA LEU A 138 12.13 -0.78 18.93
C LEU A 138 12.07 0.60 19.60
N ILE A 139 10.90 1.17 19.75
CA ILE A 139 10.69 2.44 20.47
C ILE A 139 11.25 2.33 21.89
N LYS A 140 10.87 1.28 22.61
CA LYS A 140 11.33 1.02 23.99
C LYS A 140 12.83 0.77 24.05
N LYS A 141 13.37 -0.08 23.17
CA LYS A 141 14.79 -0.44 23.07
C LYS A 141 15.68 0.78 22.91
N HIS A 142 15.25 1.71 22.07
CA HIS A 142 16.02 2.93 21.79
C HIS A 142 15.69 4.12 22.70
N GLY A 143 14.74 3.98 23.61
CA GLY A 143 14.32 5.04 24.54
C GLY A 143 13.76 6.26 23.79
N ARG A 144 12.92 6.03 22.80
CA ARG A 144 12.33 7.06 21.94
C ARG A 144 10.81 7.10 22.11
N LYS A 145 10.16 8.13 21.53
CA LYS A 145 8.71 8.32 21.64
C LYS A 145 7.94 7.66 20.50
N ASN A 146 8.56 7.54 19.32
CA ASN A 146 7.96 7.00 18.10
C ASN A 146 9.04 6.42 17.17
N MET A 147 8.61 5.72 16.11
CA MET A 147 9.52 5.11 15.14
C MET A 147 10.33 6.12 14.33
N GLU A 148 9.82 7.34 14.13
CA GLU A 148 10.56 8.39 13.43
C GLU A 148 11.83 8.78 14.24
N GLU A 149 11.70 8.97 15.53
CA GLU A 149 12.85 9.24 16.40
C GLU A 149 13.84 8.06 16.46
N VAL A 150 13.34 6.82 16.41
CA VAL A 150 14.18 5.61 16.34
C VAL A 150 14.98 5.63 15.04
N PHE A 151 14.31 5.83 13.91
CA PHE A 151 14.95 5.87 12.61
C PHE A 151 16.02 6.95 12.51
N LEU A 152 15.70 8.18 12.94
CA LEU A 152 16.65 9.29 12.95
C LEU A 152 17.88 9.01 13.83
N LYS A 153 17.69 8.37 14.99
CA LYS A 153 18.80 7.97 15.86
C LYS A 153 19.73 6.99 15.13
N LEU A 154 19.18 5.89 14.63
CA LEU A 154 19.96 4.81 14.01
C LEU A 154 20.68 5.24 12.72
N THR A 155 20.09 6.17 11.99
CA THR A 155 20.71 6.70 10.75
C THR A 155 21.84 7.70 11.04
N ARG A 156 21.79 8.43 12.17
CA ARG A 156 22.80 9.42 12.57
C ARG A 156 23.98 8.81 13.33
N GLU A 157 23.76 7.78 14.12
CA GLU A 157 24.81 7.12 14.92
C GLU A 157 25.81 6.29 14.09
N LYS A 158 25.54 6.06 12.80
CA LYS A 158 26.38 5.27 11.87
C LYS A 158 27.00 6.10 10.73
N VAL A 159 27.16 7.41 10.94
CA VAL A 159 27.95 8.25 10.02
C VAL A 159 29.37 8.37 10.49
#